data_4867aec2066077822d5cd011867c016a
#
_entry.id   4867aec2066077822d5cd011867c016a
#
_cell.length_a   1.000
_cell.length_b   1.000
_cell.length_c   1.000
_cell.angle_alpha   90.00
_cell.angle_beta   90.00
_cell.angle_gamma   90.00
#
_symmetry.space_group_name_H-M   'P 1'
#
loop_
_entity.id
_entity.type
_entity.pdbx_description
1 polymer ?
#
loop_
_entity_poly.entity_id
_entity_poly.type
_entity_poly.pdbx_seq_one_letter_code
_entity_poly.pdbx_strand_id
1 'polypeptide(L)'
;EEYRRAWWAAKRHDPENIVSSFGDIAKILSAPKKKAICTFPFKELQDGTYGIRTGETYLFKALEGIGKTELLGAIEYHAAKTQDFPIGIIHLEEDTQRAAFRLVGYEVEEPVHLEGHSDYTLDALMDIYTRVAKQDNRINFYQQGKNDTDATSFLNAIRFMVASAGCKIVFFDHISRVASAFNLDTSGLDNFATNLSKMALELDFALLMITHVNDDGLTRGSRNISKEAWTVISLTRDKLSPDPITRNTTHLVIEKNRHAAITGPAGSVYFNPITFKITDTPPIQLPPTE
;
A
#
# COMPACT_ATOMS: atom_id res chain seq x y z
N GLU A 1 13.26 11.60 -58.99
CA GLU A 1 13.70 10.21 -58.74
C GLU A 1 14.73 10.09 -57.64
N GLU A 2 15.68 11.01 -57.54
CA GLU A 2 16.71 10.99 -56.45
C GLU A 2 16.11 11.08 -55.04
N TYR A 3 15.11 11.95 -54.82
CA TYR A 3 14.39 12.05 -53.53
C TYR A 3 13.65 10.75 -53.16
N ARG A 4 13.09 10.05 -54.14
CA ARG A 4 12.45 8.73 -53.92
C ARG A 4 13.50 7.67 -53.51
N ARG A 5 14.65 7.65 -54.20
CA ARG A 5 15.74 6.70 -53.88
C ARG A 5 16.36 7.00 -52.51
N ALA A 6 16.55 8.27 -52.16
CA ALA A 6 17.00 8.68 -50.82
C ALA A 6 16.00 8.30 -49.74
N TRP A 7 14.70 8.44 -50.00
CA TRP A 7 13.64 8.06 -49.07
C TRP A 7 13.56 6.54 -48.86
N TRP A 8 13.77 5.76 -49.91
CA TRP A 8 13.83 4.28 -49.81
C TRP A 8 15.16 3.76 -49.27
N ALA A 9 16.23 4.51 -49.38
CA ALA A 9 17.57 4.21 -48.82
C ALA A 9 17.72 4.72 -47.37
N ALA A 10 16.84 5.59 -46.89
CA ALA A 10 16.78 5.95 -45.49
C ALA A 10 16.55 4.67 -44.70
N LYS A 11 17.53 4.28 -43.91
CA LYS A 11 17.38 3.19 -42.93
C LYS A 11 16.10 3.41 -42.19
N ARG A 12 15.21 2.43 -42.20
CA ARG A 12 14.01 2.43 -41.39
C ARG A 12 14.45 2.78 -40.00
N HIS A 13 14.10 3.98 -39.55
CA HIS A 13 14.32 4.36 -38.17
C HIS A 13 13.23 3.63 -37.38
N ASP A 14 13.51 2.37 -37.03
CA ASP A 14 12.64 1.65 -36.11
C ASP A 14 12.84 2.31 -34.73
N PRO A 15 11.83 2.99 -34.19
CA PRO A 15 11.94 3.50 -32.84
C PRO A 15 12.23 2.32 -31.91
N GLU A 16 13.24 2.43 -31.07
CA GLU A 16 13.66 1.39 -30.12
C GLU A 16 12.51 0.86 -29.25
N ASN A 17 11.39 1.59 -29.22
CA ASN A 17 10.22 1.28 -28.42
C ASN A 17 9.13 0.47 -29.16
N ILE A 18 9.32 0.10 -30.44
CA ILE A 18 8.34 -0.68 -31.20
C ILE A 18 8.84 -2.11 -31.36
N VAL A 19 8.10 -3.04 -30.75
CA VAL A 19 8.36 -4.47 -30.85
C VAL A 19 7.44 -5.07 -31.92
N SER A 20 7.98 -5.53 -33.02
CA SER A 20 7.19 -6.08 -34.14
C SER A 20 7.73 -7.40 -34.70
N SER A 21 8.98 -7.76 -34.42
CA SER A 21 9.56 -9.00 -34.92
C SER A 21 9.09 -10.23 -34.14
N PHE A 22 8.87 -11.35 -34.79
CA PHE A 22 8.58 -12.63 -34.11
C PHE A 22 9.63 -13.03 -33.09
N GLY A 23 10.93 -12.72 -33.38
CA GLY A 23 12.04 -13.00 -32.46
C GLY A 23 11.95 -12.20 -31.15
N ASP A 24 11.57 -10.94 -31.22
CA ASP A 24 11.41 -10.10 -30.03
C ASP A 24 10.14 -10.46 -29.25
N ILE A 25 9.05 -10.77 -29.96
CA ILE A 25 7.83 -11.30 -29.32
C ILE A 25 8.12 -12.63 -28.61
N ALA A 26 8.90 -13.52 -29.23
CA ALA A 26 9.30 -14.79 -28.60
C ALA A 26 10.11 -14.56 -27.32
N LYS A 27 11.02 -13.57 -27.29
CA LYS A 27 11.77 -13.20 -26.07
C LYS A 27 10.82 -12.68 -24.97
N ILE A 28 9.86 -11.82 -25.34
CA ILE A 28 8.86 -11.30 -24.40
C ILE A 28 8.01 -12.42 -23.81
N LEU A 29 7.52 -13.34 -24.65
CA LEU A 29 6.69 -14.46 -24.22
C LEU A 29 7.46 -15.49 -23.38
N SER A 30 8.77 -15.63 -23.60
CA SER A 30 9.65 -16.51 -22.82
C SER A 30 10.10 -15.89 -21.49
N ALA A 31 9.91 -14.58 -21.30
CA ALA A 31 10.26 -13.93 -20.04
C ALA A 31 9.40 -14.50 -18.89
N PRO A 32 9.99 -14.69 -17.69
CA PRO A 32 9.24 -15.22 -16.56
C PRO A 32 8.09 -14.29 -16.19
N LYS A 33 6.91 -14.86 -15.94
CA LYS A 33 5.74 -14.11 -15.49
C LYS A 33 6.05 -13.44 -14.15
N LYS A 34 5.64 -12.18 -14.00
CA LYS A 34 5.80 -11.41 -12.76
C LYS A 34 4.97 -12.06 -11.65
N LYS A 35 5.66 -12.56 -10.63
CA LYS A 35 5.03 -13.23 -9.48
C LYS A 35 4.73 -12.19 -8.38
N ALA A 36 3.75 -12.49 -7.53
CA ALA A 36 3.55 -11.75 -6.30
C ALA A 36 4.79 -11.93 -5.39
N ILE A 37 5.23 -10.83 -4.80
CA ILE A 37 6.34 -10.80 -3.85
C ILE A 37 5.86 -10.93 -2.40
N CYS A 38 4.57 -10.65 -2.16
CA CYS A 38 3.94 -10.78 -0.86
C CYS A 38 2.45 -11.12 -1.06
N THR A 39 1.88 -11.87 -0.12
CA THR A 39 0.44 -12.10 -0.07
C THR A 39 -0.25 -11.02 0.75
N PHE A 40 -1.55 -10.82 0.52
CA PHE A 40 -2.39 -10.12 1.49
C PHE A 40 -2.71 -11.07 2.66
N PRO A 41 -2.83 -10.55 3.91
CA PRO A 41 -3.21 -11.37 5.06
C PRO A 41 -4.68 -11.80 5.06
N PHE A 42 -5.50 -11.26 4.15
CA PHE A 42 -6.94 -11.48 4.03
C PHE A 42 -7.22 -12.37 2.83
N LYS A 43 -7.84 -13.52 3.11
CA LYS A 43 -7.96 -14.61 2.12
C LYS A 43 -8.70 -14.18 0.85
N GLU A 44 -9.89 -13.59 0.97
CA GLU A 44 -10.69 -13.23 -0.21
C GLU A 44 -10.06 -12.08 -1.02
N LEU A 45 -9.41 -11.11 -0.35
CA LEU A 45 -8.62 -10.08 -1.02
C LEU A 45 -7.41 -10.69 -1.74
N GLN A 46 -6.73 -11.65 -1.11
CA GLN A 46 -5.62 -12.39 -1.72
C GLN A 46 -6.09 -13.15 -2.96
N ASP A 47 -7.19 -13.87 -2.86
CA ASP A 47 -7.74 -14.68 -3.96
C ASP A 47 -8.17 -13.79 -5.15
N GLY A 48 -8.76 -12.61 -4.88
CA GLY A 48 -9.18 -11.66 -5.90
C GLY A 48 -8.03 -10.91 -6.58
N THR A 49 -6.94 -10.63 -5.86
CA THR A 49 -5.80 -9.84 -6.37
C THR A 49 -4.61 -10.69 -6.81
N TYR A 50 -4.52 -11.94 -6.38
CA TYR A 50 -3.34 -12.81 -6.53
C TYR A 50 -2.08 -12.25 -5.84
N GLY A 51 -2.23 -11.39 -4.81
CA GLY A 51 -1.16 -10.83 -4.01
C GLY A 51 -0.56 -9.53 -4.54
N ILE A 52 0.53 -9.11 -3.89
CA ILE A 52 1.22 -7.84 -4.11
C ILE A 52 2.42 -8.06 -5.05
N ARG A 53 2.52 -7.24 -6.11
CA ARG A 53 3.61 -7.32 -7.12
C ARG A 53 4.35 -5.99 -7.23
N THR A 54 5.63 -6.07 -7.50
CA THR A 54 6.43 -4.89 -7.80
C THR A 54 5.97 -4.20 -9.09
N GLY A 55 6.12 -2.89 -9.18
CA GLY A 55 5.65 -2.06 -10.29
C GLY A 55 4.15 -1.82 -10.30
N GLU A 56 3.40 -2.35 -9.33
CA GLU A 56 1.96 -2.14 -9.18
C GLU A 56 1.65 -1.20 -8.01
N THR A 57 0.55 -0.46 -8.17
CA THR A 57 0.04 0.46 -7.15
C THR A 57 -1.34 0.00 -6.68
N TYR A 58 -1.51 -0.09 -5.37
CA TYR A 58 -2.74 -0.51 -4.70
C TYR A 58 -3.29 0.66 -3.91
N LEU A 59 -4.55 1.02 -4.17
CA LEU A 59 -5.21 2.13 -3.51
C LEU A 59 -6.36 1.62 -2.65
N PHE A 60 -6.27 1.84 -1.36
CA PHE A 60 -7.35 1.61 -0.39
C PHE A 60 -8.09 2.92 -0.15
N LYS A 61 -9.39 2.95 -0.41
CA LYS A 61 -10.21 4.16 -0.26
C LYS A 61 -11.40 3.94 0.66
N ALA A 62 -11.66 4.89 1.52
CA ALA A 62 -12.83 4.88 2.40
C ALA A 62 -13.12 6.27 2.98
N LEU A 63 -14.30 6.41 3.55
CA LEU A 63 -14.65 7.53 4.42
C LEU A 63 -13.71 7.59 5.63
N GLU A 64 -13.70 8.73 6.30
CA GLU A 64 -12.93 8.93 7.52
C GLU A 64 -13.44 8.04 8.67
N GLY A 65 -12.53 7.52 9.50
CA GLY A 65 -12.87 6.69 10.67
C GLY A 65 -13.31 5.26 10.35
N ILE A 66 -13.10 4.77 9.13
CA ILE A 66 -13.43 3.37 8.72
C ILE A 66 -12.35 2.36 9.16
N GLY A 67 -11.16 2.82 9.60
CA GLY A 67 -10.07 1.93 10.02
C GLY A 67 -9.06 1.61 8.91
N LYS A 68 -8.88 2.54 7.95
CA LYS A 68 -7.91 2.38 6.84
C LYS A 68 -6.47 2.18 7.33
N THR A 69 -6.02 3.03 8.25
CA THR A 69 -4.67 2.97 8.84
C THR A 69 -4.44 1.64 9.54
N GLU A 70 -5.43 1.13 10.28
CA GLU A 70 -5.34 -0.17 10.94
C GLU A 70 -5.30 -1.32 9.94
N LEU A 71 -6.07 -1.23 8.83
CA LEU A 71 -6.01 -2.22 7.75
C LEU A 71 -4.63 -2.23 7.09
N LEU A 72 -4.06 -1.04 6.80
CA LEU A 72 -2.73 -0.94 6.23
C LEU A 72 -1.68 -1.50 7.19
N GLY A 73 -1.78 -1.18 8.50
CA GLY A 73 -0.92 -1.71 9.55
C GLY A 73 -0.94 -3.23 9.66
N ALA A 74 -2.11 -3.86 9.43
CA ALA A 74 -2.20 -5.33 9.34
C ALA A 74 -1.38 -5.89 8.15
N ILE A 75 -1.42 -5.20 7.00
CA ILE A 75 -0.66 -5.59 5.81
C ILE A 75 0.84 -5.31 6.00
N GLU A 76 1.20 -4.19 6.64
CA GLU A 76 2.58 -3.84 7.03
C GLU A 76 3.19 -4.91 7.93
N TYR A 77 2.49 -5.29 8.99
CA TYR A 77 2.92 -6.36 9.89
C TYR A 77 3.06 -7.69 9.15
N HIS A 78 2.08 -8.06 8.31
CA HIS A 78 2.15 -9.29 7.52
C HIS A 78 3.37 -9.30 6.61
N ALA A 79 3.63 -8.20 5.88
CA ALA A 79 4.81 -8.08 5.01
C ALA A 79 6.10 -8.15 5.84
N ALA A 80 6.17 -7.48 7.00
CA ALA A 80 7.31 -7.53 7.89
C ALA A 80 7.60 -8.95 8.40
N LYS A 81 6.58 -9.73 8.73
CA LYS A 81 6.74 -11.11 9.25
C LYS A 81 7.05 -12.13 8.17
N THR A 82 6.46 -12.00 7.00
CA THR A 82 6.51 -13.06 5.98
C THR A 82 7.61 -12.87 4.95
N GLN A 83 8.07 -11.63 4.73
CA GLN A 83 9.09 -11.34 3.74
C GLN A 83 10.47 -11.12 4.38
N ASP A 84 11.54 -11.22 3.58
CA ASP A 84 12.92 -11.00 4.02
C ASP A 84 13.57 -9.76 3.37
N PHE A 85 12.90 -9.11 2.43
CA PHE A 85 13.35 -7.86 1.81
C PHE A 85 12.92 -6.62 2.64
N PRO A 86 13.62 -5.48 2.49
CA PRO A 86 13.24 -4.24 3.17
C PRO A 86 11.88 -3.70 2.72
N ILE A 87 11.15 -3.09 3.65
CA ILE A 87 9.89 -2.37 3.43
C ILE A 87 10.01 -0.92 3.89
N GLY A 88 9.28 -0.02 3.23
CA GLY A 88 9.17 1.39 3.60
C GLY A 88 7.78 1.67 4.18
N ILE A 89 7.71 2.42 5.26
CA ILE A 89 6.46 2.82 5.93
C ILE A 89 6.43 4.34 6.04
N ILE A 90 5.40 4.95 5.47
CA ILE A 90 5.21 6.40 5.42
C ILE A 90 3.82 6.71 5.97
N HIS A 91 3.77 7.32 7.15
CA HIS A 91 2.54 7.82 7.75
C HIS A 91 2.65 9.35 7.91
N LEU A 92 1.75 10.10 7.27
CA LEU A 92 1.73 11.56 7.34
C LEU A 92 0.76 12.11 8.39
N GLU A 93 -0.05 11.25 9.01
CA GLU A 93 -1.01 11.62 10.06
C GLU A 93 -0.63 11.13 11.45
N GLU A 94 0.25 10.17 11.53
CA GLU A 94 0.74 9.67 12.82
C GLU A 94 2.27 9.72 12.87
N ASP A 95 2.81 9.71 14.09
CA ASP A 95 4.25 9.67 14.28
C ASP A 95 4.82 8.25 14.09
N THR A 96 6.12 8.19 13.88
CA THR A 96 6.86 6.93 13.69
C THR A 96 6.77 6.02 14.92
N GLN A 97 6.67 6.60 16.12
CA GLN A 97 6.54 5.83 17.36
C GLN A 97 5.24 5.01 17.37
N ARG A 98 4.12 5.63 16.97
CA ARG A 98 2.82 4.95 16.92
C ARG A 98 2.83 3.82 15.88
N ALA A 99 3.43 4.05 14.72
CA ALA A 99 3.59 3.01 13.71
C ALA A 99 4.44 1.84 14.21
N ALA A 100 5.55 2.12 14.92
CA ALA A 100 6.38 1.09 15.53
C ALA A 100 5.63 0.32 16.63
N PHE A 101 4.90 1.02 17.51
CA PHE A 101 4.06 0.37 18.52
C PHE A 101 2.96 -0.51 17.92
N ARG A 102 2.40 -0.14 16.75
CA ARG A 102 1.42 -0.99 16.05
C ARG A 102 2.06 -2.33 15.66
N LEU A 103 3.26 -2.31 15.09
CA LEU A 103 3.97 -3.56 14.72
C LEU A 103 4.26 -4.43 15.95
N VAL A 104 4.71 -3.83 17.05
CA VAL A 104 4.93 -4.52 18.32
C VAL A 104 3.61 -5.07 18.87
N GLY A 105 2.56 -4.26 18.89
CA GLY A 105 1.23 -4.65 19.37
C GLY A 105 0.63 -5.83 18.59
N TYR A 106 0.81 -5.85 17.27
CA TYR A 106 0.42 -7.00 16.45
C TYR A 106 1.16 -8.29 16.82
N GLU A 107 2.43 -8.19 17.22
CA GLU A 107 3.24 -9.35 17.61
C GLU A 107 2.80 -9.94 18.95
N VAL A 108 2.45 -9.09 19.92
CA VAL A 108 2.05 -9.52 21.27
C VAL A 108 0.53 -9.57 21.47
N GLU A 109 -0.25 -9.16 20.48
CA GLU A 109 -1.72 -9.11 20.51
C GLU A 109 -2.28 -8.19 21.59
N GLU A 110 -1.59 -7.07 21.83
CA GLU A 110 -1.96 -6.07 22.83
C GLU A 110 -1.80 -4.66 22.28
N PRO A 111 -2.65 -3.70 22.70
CA PRO A 111 -2.52 -2.30 22.32
C PRO A 111 -1.43 -1.59 23.16
N VAL A 112 -0.16 -1.93 22.93
CA VAL A 112 1.01 -1.44 23.71
C VAL A 112 1.18 0.09 23.73
N HIS A 113 0.47 0.82 22.88
CA HIS A 113 0.48 2.28 22.84
C HIS A 113 -0.54 2.93 23.79
N LEU A 114 -1.41 2.15 24.43
CA LEU A 114 -2.43 2.66 25.34
C LEU A 114 -1.93 2.58 26.79
N GLU A 115 -2.22 3.64 27.56
CA GLU A 115 -1.98 3.66 28.98
C GLU A 115 -2.78 2.55 29.70
N GLY A 116 -2.17 1.92 30.70
CA GLY A 116 -2.82 0.84 31.49
C GLY A 116 -2.75 -0.54 30.86
N HIS A 117 -2.13 -0.69 29.70
CA HIS A 117 -1.68 -1.95 29.16
C HIS A 117 -0.22 -2.21 29.55
N SER A 118 0.22 -3.46 29.44
CA SER A 118 1.51 -3.95 29.98
C SER A 118 2.66 -2.95 29.89
N ASP A 119 3.27 -2.62 31.01
CA ASP A 119 4.45 -1.73 31.11
C ASP A 119 5.70 -2.44 30.58
N TYR A 120 5.86 -2.48 29.28
CA TYR A 120 7.05 -3.02 28.65
C TYR A 120 8.24 -2.09 28.85
N THR A 121 9.38 -2.66 29.30
CA THR A 121 10.65 -1.94 29.25
C THR A 121 11.11 -1.73 27.81
N LEU A 122 12.01 -0.77 27.60
CA LEU A 122 12.59 -0.54 26.26
C LEU A 122 13.23 -1.82 25.69
N ASP A 123 13.97 -2.57 26.52
CA ASP A 123 14.62 -3.82 26.09
C ASP A 123 13.58 -4.86 25.65
N ALA A 124 12.48 -5.01 26.38
CA ALA A 124 11.40 -5.91 25.99
C ALA A 124 10.72 -5.48 24.67
N LEU A 125 10.47 -4.16 24.50
CA LEU A 125 9.93 -3.64 23.23
C LEU A 125 10.89 -3.88 22.07
N MET A 126 12.19 -3.70 22.27
CA MET A 126 13.21 -3.95 21.25
C MET A 126 13.32 -5.43 20.89
N ASP A 127 13.22 -6.33 21.87
CA ASP A 127 13.19 -7.77 21.62
C ASP A 127 11.97 -8.18 20.79
N ILE A 128 10.78 -7.61 21.10
CA ILE A 128 9.56 -7.84 20.33
C ILE A 128 9.71 -7.27 18.91
N TYR A 129 10.17 -6.03 18.79
CA TYR A 129 10.38 -5.39 17.49
C TYR A 129 11.37 -6.17 16.62
N THR A 130 12.46 -6.68 17.19
CA THR A 130 13.46 -7.50 16.49
C THR A 130 12.84 -8.78 15.92
N ARG A 131 11.89 -9.41 16.62
CA ARG A 131 11.16 -10.58 16.09
C ARG A 131 10.29 -10.23 14.88
N VAL A 132 9.80 -8.99 14.79
CA VAL A 132 9.05 -8.49 13.64
C VAL A 132 9.99 -8.07 12.51
N ALA A 133 10.98 -7.27 12.83
CA ALA A 133 11.93 -6.72 11.86
C ALA A 133 12.92 -7.77 11.34
N LYS A 134 13.24 -8.83 12.13
CA LYS A 134 14.20 -9.91 11.85
C LYS A 134 15.66 -9.45 11.77
N GLN A 135 15.93 -8.27 11.22
CA GLN A 135 17.28 -7.67 11.12
C GLN A 135 17.19 -6.15 11.03
N ASP A 136 18.32 -5.48 11.28
CA ASP A 136 18.45 -4.02 11.14
C ASP A 136 18.15 -3.54 9.72
N ASN A 137 17.64 -2.31 9.64
CA ASN A 137 17.36 -1.60 8.39
C ASN A 137 16.34 -2.29 7.46
N ARG A 138 15.60 -3.30 7.95
CA ARG A 138 14.59 -3.97 7.13
C ARG A 138 13.26 -3.24 7.09
N ILE A 139 12.92 -2.51 8.16
CA ILE A 139 11.74 -1.64 8.21
C ILE A 139 12.23 -0.20 8.23
N ASN A 140 11.92 0.55 7.18
CA ASN A 140 12.36 1.92 7.00
C ASN A 140 11.18 2.85 7.19
N PHE A 141 11.15 3.59 8.28
CA PHE A 141 10.12 4.59 8.54
C PHE A 141 10.53 5.94 7.95
N TYR A 142 9.57 6.61 7.29
CA TYR A 142 9.71 8.01 6.95
C TYR A 142 9.24 8.87 8.13
N GLN A 143 10.09 9.78 8.55
CA GLN A 143 9.73 10.81 9.51
C GLN A 143 9.86 12.15 8.83
N GLN A 144 8.77 12.89 8.73
CA GLN A 144 8.78 14.21 8.09
C GLN A 144 9.73 15.14 8.85
N GLY A 145 10.78 15.60 8.17
CA GLY A 145 11.76 16.51 8.70
C GLY A 145 11.36 17.97 8.49
N LYS A 146 12.00 18.89 9.23
CA LYS A 146 11.80 20.33 9.05
C LYS A 146 12.19 20.84 7.65
N ASN A 147 13.01 20.08 6.94
CA ASN A 147 13.52 20.41 5.59
C ASN A 147 12.68 19.80 4.46
N ASP A 148 11.67 18.99 4.77
CA ASP A 148 10.76 18.41 3.79
C ASP A 148 9.67 19.43 3.43
N THR A 149 10.05 20.46 2.69
CA THR A 149 9.22 21.62 2.39
C THR A 149 8.44 21.51 1.09
N ASP A 150 8.72 20.51 0.27
CA ASP A 150 8.09 20.32 -1.04
C ASP A 150 7.90 18.85 -1.42
N ALA A 151 6.98 18.62 -2.38
CA ALA A 151 6.64 17.30 -2.86
C ALA A 151 7.81 16.58 -3.56
N THR A 152 8.79 17.31 -4.07
CA THR A 152 9.98 16.74 -4.74
C THR A 152 10.90 16.10 -3.72
N SER A 153 11.15 16.79 -2.59
CA SER A 153 11.93 16.23 -1.47
C SER A 153 11.30 14.95 -0.94
N PHE A 154 9.98 14.91 -0.81
CA PHE A 154 9.25 13.73 -0.41
C PHE A 154 9.38 12.56 -1.42
N LEU A 155 9.24 12.83 -2.73
CA LEU A 155 9.49 11.81 -3.77
C LEU A 155 10.93 11.29 -3.73
N ASN A 156 11.91 12.14 -3.41
CA ASN A 156 13.31 11.74 -3.26
C ASN A 156 13.51 10.84 -2.03
N ALA A 157 12.78 11.05 -0.93
CA ALA A 157 12.79 10.15 0.22
C ALA A 157 12.28 8.74 -0.16
N ILE A 158 11.18 8.66 -0.91
CA ILE A 158 10.67 7.37 -1.44
C ILE A 158 11.72 6.72 -2.36
N ARG A 159 12.31 7.51 -3.26
CA ARG A 159 13.38 7.01 -4.15
C ARG A 159 14.56 6.45 -3.36
N PHE A 160 14.97 7.12 -2.28
CA PHE A 160 16.02 6.65 -1.40
C PHE A 160 15.64 5.32 -0.73
N MET A 161 14.44 5.19 -0.18
CA MET A 161 13.95 3.93 0.41
C MET A 161 14.03 2.77 -0.57
N VAL A 162 13.67 3.00 -1.83
CA VAL A 162 13.66 1.95 -2.85
C VAL A 162 15.06 1.69 -3.42
N ALA A 163 15.75 2.73 -3.90
CA ALA A 163 17.01 2.57 -4.62
C ALA A 163 18.21 2.33 -3.71
N SER A 164 18.23 2.91 -2.50
CA SER A 164 19.35 2.83 -1.57
C SER A 164 19.11 1.84 -0.44
N ALA A 165 17.93 1.87 0.21
CA ALA A 165 17.59 0.94 1.27
C ALA A 165 16.99 -0.39 0.76
N GLY A 166 16.68 -0.50 -0.53
CA GLY A 166 16.26 -1.75 -1.17
C GLY A 166 14.82 -2.14 -0.90
N CYS A 167 13.96 -1.21 -0.46
CA CYS A 167 12.56 -1.49 -0.18
C CYS A 167 11.84 -2.01 -1.43
N LYS A 168 11.17 -3.16 -1.29
CA LYS A 168 10.36 -3.75 -2.37
C LYS A 168 8.87 -3.44 -2.24
N ILE A 169 8.44 -3.04 -1.06
CA ILE A 169 7.09 -2.55 -0.78
C ILE A 169 7.23 -1.23 -0.03
N VAL A 170 6.44 -0.23 -0.44
CA VAL A 170 6.28 1.03 0.27
C VAL A 170 4.81 1.21 0.62
N PHE A 171 4.53 1.41 1.90
CA PHE A 171 3.22 1.72 2.45
C PHE A 171 3.10 3.22 2.65
N PHE A 172 1.96 3.80 2.26
CA PHE A 172 1.76 5.24 2.28
C PHE A 172 0.37 5.64 2.82
N ASP A 173 0.32 6.09 4.05
CA ASP A 173 -0.87 6.62 4.73
C ASP A 173 -0.71 8.13 4.98
N HIS A 174 -1.45 9.01 4.34
CA HIS A 174 -2.30 8.82 3.15
C HIS A 174 -2.02 9.93 2.13
N ILE A 175 -2.21 9.61 0.86
CA ILE A 175 -1.84 10.48 -0.25
C ILE A 175 -2.57 11.84 -0.25
N SER A 176 -3.79 11.93 0.27
CA SER A 176 -4.53 13.21 0.33
C SER A 176 -3.86 14.25 1.24
N ARG A 177 -3.03 13.83 2.22
CA ARG A 177 -2.27 14.75 3.08
C ARG A 177 -1.17 15.49 2.35
N VAL A 178 -0.67 14.94 1.26
CA VAL A 178 0.37 15.57 0.44
C VAL A 178 -0.08 16.95 -0.06
N ALA A 179 -1.36 17.08 -0.44
CA ALA A 179 -1.91 18.35 -0.89
C ALA A 179 -1.78 19.45 0.18
N SER A 180 -2.17 19.15 1.44
CA SER A 180 -2.07 20.09 2.54
C SER A 180 -0.65 20.27 3.07
N ALA A 181 0.15 19.19 3.10
CA ALA A 181 1.52 19.23 3.60
C ALA A 181 2.45 20.08 2.71
N PHE A 182 2.21 20.08 1.39
CA PHE A 182 3.08 20.75 0.40
C PHE A 182 2.34 21.84 -0.40
N ASN A 183 1.16 22.29 0.06
CA ASN A 183 0.35 23.32 -0.58
C ASN A 183 0.09 23.05 -2.08
N LEU A 184 -0.22 21.81 -2.44
CA LEU A 184 -0.55 21.45 -3.82
C LEU A 184 -2.04 21.69 -4.08
N ASP A 185 -2.31 22.29 -5.23
CA ASP A 185 -3.66 22.30 -5.80
C ASP A 185 -4.04 20.92 -6.39
N THR A 186 -5.23 20.78 -6.94
CA THR A 186 -5.71 19.52 -7.53
C THR A 186 -4.79 19.04 -8.66
N SER A 187 -4.28 19.97 -9.49
CA SER A 187 -3.37 19.64 -10.60
C SER A 187 -2.01 19.15 -10.07
N GLY A 188 -1.49 19.81 -9.03
CA GLY A 188 -0.26 19.40 -8.36
C GLY A 188 -0.38 18.01 -7.73
N LEU A 189 -1.50 17.70 -7.08
CA LEU A 189 -1.76 16.39 -6.53
C LEU A 189 -1.91 15.31 -7.62
N ASP A 190 -2.57 15.64 -8.75
CA ASP A 190 -2.66 14.75 -9.91
C ASP A 190 -1.28 14.41 -10.48
N ASN A 191 -0.43 15.42 -10.65
CA ASN A 191 0.94 15.23 -11.11
C ASN A 191 1.77 14.43 -10.12
N PHE A 192 1.61 14.67 -8.83
CA PHE A 192 2.28 13.89 -7.78
C PHE A 192 1.88 12.40 -7.86
N ALA A 193 0.59 12.09 -7.92
CA ALA A 193 0.08 10.73 -8.02
C ALA A 193 0.59 10.01 -9.28
N THR A 194 0.63 10.72 -10.41
CA THR A 194 1.16 10.19 -11.68
C THR A 194 2.66 9.90 -11.57
N ASN A 195 3.44 10.81 -10.99
CA ASN A 195 4.88 10.62 -10.81
C ASN A 195 5.17 9.48 -9.85
N LEU A 196 4.40 9.35 -8.77
CA LEU A 196 4.54 8.27 -7.81
C LEU A 196 4.25 6.90 -8.44
N SER A 197 3.18 6.81 -9.25
CA SER A 197 2.83 5.58 -9.97
C SER A 197 3.89 5.20 -11.03
N LYS A 198 4.43 6.18 -11.75
CA LYS A 198 5.55 5.97 -12.68
C LYS A 198 6.80 5.48 -11.94
N MET A 199 7.12 6.10 -10.82
CA MET A 199 8.26 5.70 -9.98
C MET A 199 8.12 4.25 -9.50
N ALA A 200 6.92 3.81 -9.10
CA ALA A 200 6.67 2.44 -8.69
C ALA A 200 6.98 1.45 -9.83
N LEU A 201 6.60 1.80 -11.06
CA LEU A 201 6.89 0.99 -12.25
C LEU A 201 8.38 1.00 -12.62
N GLU A 202 9.01 2.17 -12.67
CA GLU A 202 10.41 2.37 -13.11
C GLU A 202 11.42 1.77 -12.13
N LEU A 203 11.19 1.90 -10.82
CA LEU A 203 12.08 1.38 -9.78
C LEU A 203 11.69 -0.03 -9.31
N ASP A 204 10.65 -0.61 -9.90
CA ASP A 204 10.16 -1.97 -9.64
C ASP A 204 9.90 -2.25 -8.15
N PHE A 205 9.03 -1.45 -7.52
CA PHE A 205 8.53 -1.67 -6.17
C PHE A 205 7.00 -1.64 -6.13
N ALA A 206 6.41 -2.29 -5.13
CA ALA A 206 4.97 -2.24 -4.88
C ALA A 206 4.64 -1.02 -4.01
N LEU A 207 3.60 -0.28 -4.37
CA LEU A 207 3.14 0.87 -3.61
C LEU A 207 1.70 0.63 -3.12
N LEU A 208 1.52 0.59 -1.81
CA LEU A 208 0.21 0.50 -1.17
C LEU A 208 -0.15 1.84 -0.56
N MET A 209 -1.25 2.44 -1.00
CA MET A 209 -1.65 3.78 -0.61
C MET A 209 -3.05 3.79 -0.01
N ILE A 210 -3.25 4.71 0.92
CA ILE A 210 -4.58 5.06 1.43
C ILE A 210 -5.01 6.42 0.87
N THR A 211 -6.30 6.59 0.65
CA THR A 211 -6.92 7.88 0.38
C THR A 211 -8.27 8.00 1.08
N HIS A 212 -8.64 9.23 1.42
CA HIS A 212 -9.99 9.55 1.86
C HIS A 212 -10.91 9.75 0.64
N VAL A 213 -12.15 9.39 0.80
CA VAL A 213 -13.23 9.77 -0.12
C VAL A 213 -14.15 10.78 0.57
N ASN A 214 -14.89 11.55 -0.23
CA ASN A 214 -16.02 12.35 0.25
C ASN A 214 -17.28 11.46 0.37
N ASP A 215 -18.39 12.05 0.82
CA ASP A 215 -19.66 11.34 1.02
C ASP A 215 -20.23 10.74 -0.28
N ASP A 216 -19.86 11.28 -1.44
CA ASP A 216 -20.21 10.74 -2.76
C ASP A 216 -19.32 9.57 -3.20
N GLY A 217 -18.41 9.09 -2.35
CA GLY A 217 -17.46 8.01 -2.65
C GLY A 217 -16.34 8.41 -3.60
N LEU A 218 -16.20 9.70 -3.92
CA LEU A 218 -15.15 10.21 -4.79
C LEU A 218 -13.88 10.49 -3.98
N THR A 219 -12.73 10.15 -4.54
CA THR A 219 -11.42 10.40 -3.94
C THR A 219 -11.24 11.90 -3.63
N ARG A 220 -10.97 12.23 -2.36
CA ARG A 220 -10.71 13.60 -1.92
C ARG A 220 -9.46 14.14 -2.62
N GLY A 221 -9.60 15.30 -3.23
CA GLY A 221 -8.50 16.04 -3.84
C GLY A 221 -8.19 15.66 -5.28
N SER A 222 -8.30 14.38 -5.69
CA SER A 222 -7.98 13.98 -7.06
C SER A 222 -8.66 12.67 -7.47
N ARG A 223 -9.39 12.72 -8.58
CA ARG A 223 -9.90 11.51 -9.25
C ARG A 223 -8.78 10.72 -9.96
N ASN A 224 -7.67 11.37 -10.24
CA ASN A 224 -6.57 10.79 -11.00
C ASN A 224 -5.84 9.72 -10.21
N ILE A 225 -5.76 9.83 -8.87
CA ILE A 225 -5.17 8.82 -7.99
C ILE A 225 -5.78 7.42 -8.25
N SER A 226 -7.12 7.35 -8.31
CA SER A 226 -7.82 6.08 -8.60
C SER A 226 -7.61 5.60 -10.05
N LYS A 227 -7.45 6.53 -11.01
CA LYS A 227 -7.19 6.18 -12.41
C LYS A 227 -5.79 5.60 -12.60
N GLU A 228 -4.79 6.16 -11.93
CA GLU A 228 -3.40 5.70 -12.00
C GLU A 228 -3.21 4.36 -11.28
N ALA A 229 -3.88 4.12 -10.18
CA ALA A 229 -3.75 2.87 -9.43
C ALA A 229 -4.03 1.63 -10.29
N TRP A 230 -3.27 0.57 -10.08
CA TRP A 230 -3.47 -0.74 -10.73
C TRP A 230 -4.65 -1.49 -10.11
N THR A 231 -4.72 -1.46 -8.80
CA THR A 231 -5.81 -2.06 -8.03
C THR A 231 -6.42 -1.01 -7.11
N VAL A 232 -7.76 -0.93 -7.09
CA VAL A 232 -8.51 -0.03 -6.21
C VAL A 232 -9.44 -0.88 -5.35
N ILE A 233 -9.30 -0.74 -4.04
CA ILE A 233 -10.11 -1.43 -3.04
C ILE A 233 -10.88 -0.37 -2.23
N SER A 234 -12.20 -0.46 -2.20
CA SER A 234 -13.03 0.35 -1.32
C SER A 234 -13.37 -0.41 -0.05
N LEU A 235 -13.44 0.36 1.06
CA LEU A 235 -13.78 -0.12 2.37
C LEU A 235 -15.08 0.53 2.82
N THR A 236 -16.00 -0.28 3.36
CA THR A 236 -17.24 0.19 3.97
C THR A 236 -17.44 -0.47 5.33
N ARG A 237 -18.01 0.27 6.28
CA ARG A 237 -18.23 -0.20 7.65
C ARG A 237 -19.40 0.57 8.26
N ASP A 238 -20.33 -0.13 8.90
CA ASP A 238 -21.37 0.48 9.72
C ASP A 238 -20.86 0.72 11.14
N LYS A 239 -20.15 1.85 11.32
CA LYS A 239 -19.58 2.25 12.61
C LYS A 239 -20.62 2.67 13.66
N LEU A 240 -21.89 2.84 13.28
CA LEU A 240 -22.99 3.21 14.17
C LEU A 240 -23.85 2.00 14.56
N SER A 241 -23.60 0.82 14.04
CA SER A 241 -24.33 -0.39 14.40
C SER A 241 -24.31 -0.62 15.91
N PRO A 242 -25.44 -0.94 16.54
CA PRO A 242 -25.51 -1.33 17.94
C PRO A 242 -24.80 -2.67 18.19
N ASP A 243 -24.75 -3.56 17.18
CA ASP A 243 -24.04 -4.83 17.27
C ASP A 243 -22.51 -4.61 17.17
N PRO A 244 -21.74 -5.00 18.22
CA PRO A 244 -20.30 -4.80 18.24
C PRO A 244 -19.56 -5.52 17.11
N ILE A 245 -20.04 -6.68 16.65
CA ILE A 245 -19.41 -7.42 15.56
C ILE A 245 -19.58 -6.64 14.26
N THR A 246 -20.79 -6.27 13.89
CA THR A 246 -21.09 -5.46 12.70
C THR A 246 -20.33 -4.13 12.75
N ARG A 247 -20.35 -3.46 13.92
CA ARG A 247 -19.66 -2.19 14.13
C ARG A 247 -18.14 -2.29 13.89
N ASN A 248 -17.52 -3.43 14.14
CA ASN A 248 -16.09 -3.68 13.97
C ASN A 248 -15.74 -4.44 12.70
N THR A 249 -16.72 -4.77 11.88
CA THR A 249 -16.51 -5.44 10.58
C THR A 249 -16.42 -4.43 9.45
N THR A 250 -15.36 -4.52 8.66
CA THR A 250 -15.13 -3.71 7.44
C THR A 250 -15.23 -4.61 6.23
N HIS A 251 -16.08 -4.24 5.28
CA HIS A 251 -16.26 -4.96 4.02
C HIS A 251 -15.32 -4.38 2.96
N LEU A 252 -14.68 -5.26 2.20
CA LEU A 252 -13.74 -4.93 1.14
C LEU A 252 -14.39 -5.20 -0.23
N VAL A 253 -14.22 -4.28 -1.16
CA VAL A 253 -14.69 -4.43 -2.54
C VAL A 253 -13.57 -4.03 -3.49
N ILE A 254 -13.18 -4.92 -4.40
CA ILE A 254 -12.26 -4.60 -5.48
C ILE A 254 -13.04 -3.87 -6.57
N GLU A 255 -12.79 -2.58 -6.74
CA GLU A 255 -13.43 -1.76 -7.78
C GLU A 255 -12.68 -1.79 -9.10
N LYS A 256 -11.37 -2.00 -9.03
CA LYS A 256 -10.47 -2.06 -10.18
C LYS A 256 -9.34 -3.03 -9.92
N ASN A 257 -9.01 -3.83 -10.91
CA ASN A 257 -7.90 -4.76 -10.85
C ASN A 257 -7.36 -4.99 -12.28
N ARG A 258 -6.28 -4.29 -12.61
CA ARG A 258 -5.66 -4.41 -13.95
C ARG A 258 -4.96 -5.75 -14.15
N HIS A 259 -4.53 -6.41 -13.07
CA HIS A 259 -3.80 -7.67 -13.16
C HIS A 259 -4.72 -8.84 -13.54
N ALA A 260 -5.81 -9.02 -12.79
CA ALA A 260 -6.68 -10.20 -12.91
C ALA A 260 -8.05 -9.90 -13.54
N ALA A 261 -8.40 -8.61 -13.73
CA ALA A 261 -9.72 -8.14 -14.15
C ALA A 261 -10.89 -8.63 -13.25
N ILE A 262 -10.58 -9.13 -12.04
CA ILE A 262 -11.59 -9.54 -11.05
C ILE A 262 -12.01 -8.31 -10.25
N THR A 263 -13.31 -8.06 -10.17
CA THR A 263 -13.91 -6.98 -9.38
C THR A 263 -15.10 -7.52 -8.58
N GLY A 264 -15.51 -6.77 -7.55
CA GLY A 264 -16.63 -7.14 -6.68
C GLY A 264 -16.20 -7.37 -5.23
N PRO A 265 -17.05 -7.99 -4.41
CA PRO A 265 -16.74 -8.28 -3.01
C PRO A 265 -15.43 -9.06 -2.85
N ALA A 266 -14.62 -8.64 -1.90
CA ALA A 266 -13.30 -9.20 -1.60
C ALA A 266 -13.14 -9.51 -0.10
N GLY A 267 -14.25 -9.93 0.50
CA GLY A 267 -14.31 -10.36 1.89
C GLY A 267 -14.61 -9.26 2.89
N SER A 268 -14.52 -9.66 4.13
CA SER A 268 -14.73 -8.78 5.28
C SER A 268 -13.64 -9.04 6.30
N VAL A 269 -13.21 -7.97 6.96
CA VAL A 269 -12.20 -8.03 8.02
C VAL A 269 -12.79 -7.50 9.32
N TYR A 270 -12.37 -8.09 10.42
CA TYR A 270 -12.83 -7.74 11.75
C TYR A 270 -11.70 -7.10 12.57
N PHE A 271 -11.96 -5.92 13.10
CA PHE A 271 -11.09 -5.27 14.08
C PHE A 271 -11.42 -5.78 15.49
N ASN A 272 -10.47 -6.44 16.12
CA ASN A 272 -10.63 -6.88 17.51
C ASN A 272 -10.22 -5.74 18.47
N PRO A 273 -11.17 -5.17 19.24
CA PRO A 273 -10.89 -4.05 20.13
C PRO A 273 -10.06 -4.43 21.38
N ILE A 274 -9.83 -5.72 21.63
CA ILE A 274 -9.01 -6.19 22.75
C ILE A 274 -7.55 -6.32 22.30
N THR A 275 -7.31 -6.98 21.18
CA THR A 275 -5.94 -7.23 20.65
C THR A 275 -5.47 -6.16 19.67
N PHE A 276 -6.35 -5.26 19.24
CA PHE A 276 -6.13 -4.25 18.20
C PHE A 276 -5.66 -4.84 16.85
N LYS A 277 -5.91 -6.13 16.63
CA LYS A 277 -5.61 -6.79 15.35
C LYS A 277 -6.81 -6.79 14.41
N ILE A 278 -6.50 -6.77 13.12
CA ILE A 278 -7.48 -7.03 12.06
C ILE A 278 -7.30 -8.45 11.56
N THR A 279 -8.39 -9.21 11.49
CA THR A 279 -8.43 -10.60 11.03
C THR A 279 -9.56 -10.81 10.02
N ASP A 280 -9.52 -11.87 9.23
CA ASP A 280 -10.61 -12.25 8.30
C ASP A 280 -11.91 -12.63 9.02
N THR A 281 -11.82 -13.18 10.23
CA THR A 281 -12.96 -13.70 10.98
C THR A 281 -13.10 -12.99 12.33
N PRO A 282 -14.33 -12.61 12.73
CA PRO A 282 -14.56 -12.19 14.11
C PRO A 282 -14.25 -13.32 15.09
N PRO A 283 -13.86 -13.01 16.33
CA PRO A 283 -13.68 -14.04 17.35
C PRO A 283 -14.95 -14.85 17.53
N ILE A 284 -14.81 -16.17 17.71
CA ILE A 284 -15.94 -17.06 17.99
C ILE A 284 -16.55 -16.57 19.31
N GLN A 285 -17.81 -16.14 19.27
CA GLN A 285 -18.56 -15.88 20.49
C GLN A 285 -18.81 -17.23 21.16
N LEU A 286 -18.09 -17.50 22.26
CA LEU A 286 -18.49 -18.58 23.15
C LEU A 286 -19.88 -18.21 23.71
N PRO A 287 -20.84 -19.15 23.72
CA PRO A 287 -22.12 -18.90 24.38
C PRO A 287 -21.86 -18.48 25.84
N PRO A 288 -22.67 -17.55 26.39
CA PRO A 288 -22.52 -17.16 27.78
C PRO A 288 -22.53 -18.46 28.62
N THR A 289 -21.51 -18.60 29.45
CA THR A 289 -21.50 -19.63 30.48
C THR A 289 -22.66 -19.34 31.42
N GLU A 290 -23.67 -20.21 31.44
CA GLU A 290 -24.77 -20.17 32.38
C GLU A 290 -24.29 -20.22 33.82
#